data_9654d13a45aeba9642291ddd4db0b4d9
#
_entry.id   9654d13a45aeba9642291ddd4db0b4d9
#
_cell.length_a   1.000
_cell.length_b   1.000
_cell.length_c   1.000
_cell.angle_alpha   90.00
_cell.angle_beta   90.00
_cell.angle_gamma   90.00
#
_symmetry.space_group_name_H-M   'P 1'
#
loop_
_entity.id
_entity.type
_entity.pdbx_description
1 polymer ?
#
loop_
_entity_poly.entity_id
_entity_poly.type
_entity_poly.pdbx_seq_one_letter_code
_entity_poly.pdbx_strand_id
1 'polypeptide(L)'
;DLNPDNQFENNWSGCKKAGMPIAGVYNYSYANTVDKARSDAQKVVDTLAGRRAKVWLDAEDACLKGLGQKLIDIILAYQAVIRAAGLEFGVYTGLSFYNDYIKPYANQIDCNFWIARYPSTSRKNVDDVPPVDKQPLVSHILEGWQWASTGRVSGISGNVDFNQWYGDILEPIPIGSAYPIPERLLKLTSPNMRGDDVKWAQNHLVRLRFLPDDSEVDGIYGTKTEKAVRAAQKHYGIAVDGIVGANTVYVIRWN
;
A
#
# COMPACT_ATOMS: atom_id res chain seq x y z
N ASP A 1 20.29 6.16 -17.79
CA ASP A 1 20.63 6.58 -16.41
C ASP A 1 19.44 7.28 -15.79
N LEU A 2 19.11 6.94 -14.55
CA LEU A 2 18.08 7.62 -13.76
C LEU A 2 18.54 9.06 -13.48
N ASN A 3 17.68 10.03 -13.81
CA ASN A 3 17.85 11.41 -13.39
C ASN A 3 16.66 11.78 -12.49
N PRO A 4 16.88 12.37 -11.30
CA PRO A 4 15.80 12.88 -10.48
C PRO A 4 14.97 13.91 -11.26
N ASP A 5 13.65 13.92 -11.01
CA ASP A 5 12.78 15.00 -11.50
C ASP A 5 13.31 16.35 -10.97
N ASN A 6 13.44 17.34 -11.86
CA ASN A 6 13.92 18.68 -11.51
C ASN A 6 12.99 19.41 -10.51
N GLN A 7 11.74 18.95 -10.34
CA GLN A 7 10.79 19.45 -9.37
C GLN A 7 10.75 18.62 -8.07
N PHE A 8 11.55 17.55 -7.96
CA PHE A 8 11.52 16.66 -6.80
C PHE A 8 11.63 17.41 -5.46
N GLU A 9 12.64 18.29 -5.34
CA GLU A 9 12.87 19.07 -4.11
C GLU A 9 11.73 20.09 -3.84
N ASN A 10 11.23 20.73 -4.90
CA ASN A 10 10.10 21.66 -4.78
C ASN A 10 8.83 20.93 -4.35
N ASN A 11 8.55 19.78 -4.94
CA ASN A 11 7.38 18.96 -4.61
C ASN A 11 7.49 18.42 -3.18
N TRP A 12 8.65 17.88 -2.81
CA TRP A 12 8.89 17.37 -1.46
C TRP A 12 8.69 18.46 -0.39
N SER A 13 9.37 19.59 -0.55
CA SER A 13 9.27 20.73 0.38
C SER A 13 7.87 21.35 0.37
N GLY A 14 7.22 21.42 -0.78
CA GLY A 14 5.86 21.92 -0.93
C GLY A 14 4.84 21.07 -0.17
N CYS A 15 4.91 19.74 -0.30
CA CYS A 15 4.06 18.81 0.45
C CYS A 15 4.26 19.00 1.97
N LYS A 16 5.51 19.03 2.42
CA LYS A 16 5.84 19.25 3.84
C LYS A 16 5.29 20.58 4.35
N LYS A 17 5.49 21.66 3.61
CA LYS A 17 4.98 23.00 3.97
C LYS A 17 3.45 23.06 4.02
N ALA A 18 2.79 22.33 3.14
CA ALA A 18 1.34 22.26 3.08
C ALA A 18 0.73 21.26 4.08
N GLY A 19 1.55 20.51 4.84
CA GLY A 19 1.09 19.43 5.71
C GLY A 19 0.47 18.27 4.93
N MET A 20 0.83 18.11 3.65
CA MET A 20 0.34 17.01 2.84
C MET A 20 1.17 15.76 3.10
N PRO A 21 0.51 14.62 3.39
CA PRO A 21 1.21 13.36 3.57
C PRO A 21 1.82 12.88 2.26
N ILE A 22 2.98 12.19 2.37
CA ILE A 22 3.71 11.63 1.23
C ILE A 22 3.56 10.11 1.28
N ALA A 23 2.82 9.53 0.34
CA ALA A 23 2.61 8.07 0.23
C ALA A 23 3.88 7.32 -0.25
N GLY A 24 4.85 8.05 -0.76
CA GLY A 24 6.11 7.50 -1.26
C GLY A 24 6.70 8.30 -2.40
N VAL A 25 7.77 7.77 -2.95
CA VAL A 25 8.38 8.25 -4.18
C VAL A 25 8.39 7.12 -5.21
N TYR A 26 8.35 7.43 -6.49
CA TYR A 26 8.42 6.40 -7.52
C TYR A 26 9.56 6.65 -8.49
N ASN A 27 10.03 5.58 -9.10
CA ASN A 27 11.02 5.59 -10.16
C ASN A 27 10.50 4.80 -11.37
N TYR A 28 10.22 5.48 -12.47
CA TYR A 28 9.94 4.83 -13.76
C TYR A 28 11.19 4.13 -14.26
N SER A 29 11.14 2.80 -14.42
CA SER A 29 12.32 1.99 -14.63
C SER A 29 12.51 1.56 -16.09
N TYR A 30 13.69 1.86 -16.62
CA TYR A 30 14.21 1.30 -17.86
C TYR A 30 15.28 0.22 -17.61
N ALA A 31 15.41 -0.24 -16.36
CA ALA A 31 16.45 -1.19 -15.97
C ALA A 31 16.09 -2.61 -16.46
N ASN A 32 16.61 -2.99 -17.61
CA ASN A 32 16.40 -4.31 -18.20
C ASN A 32 17.51 -5.34 -17.85
N THR A 33 18.34 -5.03 -16.85
CA THR A 33 19.34 -5.93 -16.26
C THR A 33 19.39 -5.72 -14.74
N VAL A 34 19.87 -6.74 -14.03
CA VAL A 34 20.04 -6.71 -12.56
C VAL A 34 20.98 -5.58 -12.13
N ASP A 35 22.08 -5.38 -12.86
CA ASP A 35 23.05 -4.34 -12.50
C ASP A 35 22.49 -2.92 -12.68
N LYS A 36 21.73 -2.70 -13.76
CA LYS A 36 21.01 -1.42 -13.94
C LYS A 36 19.98 -1.20 -12.83
N ALA A 37 19.26 -2.24 -12.44
CA ALA A 37 18.28 -2.15 -11.36
C ALA A 37 18.93 -1.75 -10.03
N ARG A 38 20.08 -2.36 -9.69
CA ARG A 38 20.87 -1.98 -8.51
C ARG A 38 21.37 -0.54 -8.58
N SER A 39 21.88 -0.13 -9.73
CA SER A 39 22.36 1.25 -9.95
C SER A 39 21.23 2.26 -9.80
N ASP A 40 20.05 2.00 -10.40
CA ASP A 40 18.91 2.90 -10.32
C ASP A 40 18.36 2.96 -8.89
N ALA A 41 18.25 1.82 -8.19
CA ALA A 41 17.86 1.79 -6.79
C ALA A 41 18.80 2.60 -5.89
N GLN A 42 20.12 2.48 -6.12
CA GLN A 42 21.10 3.27 -5.36
C GLN A 42 20.93 4.77 -5.60
N LYS A 43 20.68 5.19 -6.83
CA LYS A 43 20.44 6.60 -7.15
C LYS A 43 19.17 7.14 -6.48
N VAL A 44 18.12 6.32 -6.33
CA VAL A 44 16.93 6.71 -5.56
C VAL A 44 17.28 6.90 -4.08
N VAL A 45 18.05 5.99 -3.49
CA VAL A 45 18.53 6.12 -2.10
C VAL A 45 19.35 7.41 -1.93
N ASP A 46 20.28 7.68 -2.84
CA ASP A 46 21.11 8.89 -2.82
C ASP A 46 20.26 10.16 -2.97
N THR A 47 19.26 10.16 -3.85
CA THR A 47 18.33 11.28 -4.04
C THR A 47 17.49 11.54 -2.79
N LEU A 48 17.07 10.49 -2.09
CA LEU A 48 16.35 10.64 -0.84
C LEU A 48 17.20 11.26 0.28
N ALA A 49 18.53 11.13 0.21
CA ALA A 49 19.46 11.79 1.14
C ALA A 49 19.09 11.60 2.62
N GLY A 50 18.76 10.37 3.02
CA GLY A 50 18.34 10.00 4.38
C GLY A 50 16.88 10.30 4.73
N ARG A 51 16.10 10.85 3.80
CA ARG A 51 14.65 11.03 3.98
C ARG A 51 13.95 9.67 3.98
N ARG A 52 12.98 9.50 4.85
CA ARG A 52 12.15 8.28 4.88
C ARG A 52 11.01 8.43 3.88
N ALA A 53 10.93 7.49 2.97
CA ALA A 53 9.83 7.35 2.01
C ALA A 53 9.71 5.89 1.60
N LYS A 54 8.51 5.43 1.27
CA LYS A 54 8.33 4.18 0.53
C LYS A 54 8.77 4.41 -0.90
N VAL A 55 9.52 3.47 -1.47
CA VAL A 55 10.00 3.54 -2.84
C VAL A 55 9.18 2.60 -3.72
N TRP A 56 8.56 3.16 -4.74
CA TRP A 56 7.78 2.42 -5.73
C TRP A 56 8.60 2.26 -7.00
N LEU A 57 8.93 1.01 -7.35
CA LEU A 57 9.48 0.67 -8.65
C LEU A 57 8.33 0.68 -9.67
N ASP A 58 8.33 1.63 -10.57
CA ASP A 58 7.40 1.68 -11.70
C ASP A 58 7.91 0.76 -12.81
N ALA A 59 7.31 -0.44 -12.89
CA ALA A 59 7.73 -1.53 -13.75
C ALA A 59 6.65 -1.80 -14.83
N GLU A 60 6.61 -0.98 -15.88
CA GLU A 60 5.65 -1.13 -16.97
C GLU A 60 6.23 -0.82 -18.36
N ASP A 61 7.50 -0.41 -18.42
CA ASP A 61 8.12 -0.06 -19.69
C ASP A 61 8.21 -1.26 -20.65
N ALA A 62 8.18 -0.95 -21.94
CA ALA A 62 8.22 -1.96 -22.99
C ALA A 62 9.51 -2.81 -22.95
N CYS A 63 10.63 -2.25 -22.48
CA CYS A 63 11.90 -2.98 -22.36
C CYS A 63 11.89 -4.08 -21.28
N LEU A 64 10.87 -4.09 -20.42
CA LEU A 64 10.67 -5.10 -19.38
C LEU A 64 9.76 -6.26 -19.82
N LYS A 65 9.05 -6.09 -20.92
CA LYS A 65 8.12 -7.11 -21.44
C LYS A 65 8.86 -8.35 -21.91
N GLY A 66 8.30 -9.51 -21.62
CA GLY A 66 8.82 -10.80 -22.11
C GLY A 66 10.13 -11.27 -21.48
N LEU A 67 10.63 -10.60 -20.45
CA LEU A 67 11.86 -10.99 -19.76
C LEU A 67 11.72 -12.25 -18.89
N GLY A 68 10.48 -12.68 -18.59
CA GLY A 68 10.24 -13.86 -17.77
C GLY A 68 10.89 -13.76 -16.39
N GLN A 69 11.64 -14.80 -15.99
CA GLN A 69 12.35 -14.83 -14.70
C GLN A 69 13.28 -13.62 -14.49
N LYS A 70 13.90 -13.14 -15.56
CA LYS A 70 14.82 -11.99 -15.48
C LYS A 70 14.13 -10.71 -14.99
N LEU A 71 12.84 -10.50 -15.29
CA LEU A 71 12.07 -9.37 -14.73
C LEU A 71 11.99 -9.48 -13.21
N ILE A 72 11.76 -10.67 -12.71
CA ILE A 72 11.67 -10.94 -11.27
C ILE A 72 13.03 -10.69 -10.59
N ASP A 73 14.11 -11.17 -11.20
CA ASP A 73 15.48 -10.95 -10.71
C ASP A 73 15.82 -9.44 -10.65
N ILE A 74 15.35 -8.66 -11.62
CA ILE A 74 15.45 -7.19 -11.65
C ILE A 74 14.70 -6.56 -10.49
N ILE A 75 13.42 -6.94 -10.27
CA ILE A 75 12.60 -6.43 -9.17
C ILE A 75 13.24 -6.76 -7.82
N LEU A 76 13.68 -8.00 -7.63
CA LEU A 76 14.31 -8.43 -6.39
C LEU A 76 15.66 -7.74 -6.13
N ALA A 77 16.45 -7.50 -7.17
CA ALA A 77 17.71 -6.77 -7.06
C ALA A 77 17.50 -5.30 -6.66
N TYR A 78 16.47 -4.66 -7.23
CA TYR A 78 16.08 -3.30 -6.85
C TYR A 78 15.61 -3.27 -5.39
N GLN A 79 14.69 -4.16 -5.02
CA GLN A 79 14.16 -4.31 -3.66
C GLN A 79 15.27 -4.50 -2.62
N ALA A 80 16.27 -5.33 -2.93
CA ALA A 80 17.38 -5.59 -2.01
C ALA A 80 18.15 -4.32 -1.64
N VAL A 81 18.43 -3.43 -2.62
CA VAL A 81 19.11 -2.15 -2.37
C VAL A 81 18.26 -1.22 -1.52
N ILE A 82 16.96 -1.08 -1.85
CA ILE A 82 16.05 -0.21 -1.10
C ILE A 82 15.88 -0.69 0.35
N ARG A 83 15.70 -1.99 0.56
CA ARG A 83 15.57 -2.57 1.90
C ARG A 83 16.88 -2.48 2.71
N ALA A 84 18.03 -2.63 2.07
CA ALA A 84 19.34 -2.44 2.71
C ALA A 84 19.55 -1.01 3.23
N ALA A 85 18.93 -0.01 2.57
CA ALA A 85 18.88 1.37 3.02
C ALA A 85 17.84 1.64 4.13
N GLY A 86 17.14 0.62 4.62
CA GLY A 86 16.10 0.74 5.66
C GLY A 86 14.79 1.39 5.15
N LEU A 87 14.57 1.35 3.83
CA LEU A 87 13.38 1.92 3.20
C LEU A 87 12.37 0.83 2.84
N GLU A 88 11.09 1.20 2.82
CA GLU A 88 10.03 0.33 2.34
C GLU A 88 10.01 0.28 0.82
N PHE A 89 9.60 -0.86 0.26
CA PHE A 89 9.56 -1.12 -1.16
C PHE A 89 8.19 -1.61 -1.62
N GLY A 90 7.78 -1.16 -2.79
CA GLY A 90 6.61 -1.66 -3.51
C GLY A 90 6.82 -1.59 -5.02
N VAL A 91 5.92 -2.22 -5.77
CA VAL A 91 5.91 -2.17 -7.23
C VAL A 91 4.64 -1.47 -7.71
N TYR A 92 4.81 -0.43 -8.55
CA TYR A 92 3.74 0.12 -9.37
C TYR A 92 3.79 -0.50 -10.75
N THR A 93 2.62 -0.84 -11.28
CA THR A 93 2.49 -1.34 -12.66
C THR A 93 1.03 -1.31 -13.13
N GLY A 94 0.80 -1.39 -14.45
CA GLY A 94 -0.53 -1.61 -15.02
C GLY A 94 -1.04 -3.03 -14.75
N LEU A 95 -2.38 -3.18 -14.57
CA LEU A 95 -2.98 -4.50 -14.30
C LEU A 95 -2.69 -5.54 -15.39
N SER A 96 -2.68 -5.14 -16.66
CA SER A 96 -2.32 -6.06 -17.75
C SER A 96 -0.88 -6.52 -17.65
N PHE A 97 0.05 -5.59 -17.40
CA PHE A 97 1.46 -5.91 -17.22
C PHE A 97 1.67 -6.86 -16.02
N TYR A 98 1.00 -6.58 -14.90
CA TYR A 98 1.01 -7.49 -13.74
C TYR A 98 0.56 -8.89 -14.13
N ASN A 99 -0.61 -9.03 -14.78
CA ASN A 99 -1.17 -10.35 -15.13
C ASN A 99 -0.29 -11.12 -16.10
N ASP A 100 0.30 -10.43 -17.09
CA ASP A 100 1.05 -11.07 -18.18
C ASP A 100 2.49 -11.42 -17.78
N TYR A 101 3.15 -10.59 -16.95
CA TYR A 101 4.59 -10.69 -16.74
C TYR A 101 5.02 -10.90 -15.30
N ILE A 102 4.21 -10.49 -14.29
CA ILE A 102 4.57 -10.59 -12.88
C ILE A 102 3.84 -11.74 -12.19
N LYS A 103 2.53 -11.85 -12.40
CA LYS A 103 1.67 -12.85 -11.74
C LYS A 103 2.15 -14.31 -11.90
N PRO A 104 2.70 -14.75 -13.04
CA PRO A 104 3.22 -16.12 -13.18
C PRO A 104 4.35 -16.46 -12.19
N TYR A 105 5.00 -15.46 -11.62
CA TYR A 105 6.12 -15.57 -10.69
C TYR A 105 5.82 -14.94 -9.32
N ALA A 106 4.55 -14.66 -9.04
CA ALA A 106 4.12 -13.88 -7.87
C ALA A 106 4.64 -14.43 -6.53
N ASN A 107 4.79 -15.74 -6.41
CA ASN A 107 5.30 -16.42 -5.21
C ASN A 107 6.78 -16.12 -4.89
N GLN A 108 7.52 -15.50 -5.80
CA GLN A 108 8.92 -15.12 -5.61
C GLN A 108 9.09 -13.67 -5.13
N ILE A 109 8.00 -12.88 -5.16
CA ILE A 109 8.04 -11.46 -4.81
C ILE A 109 7.36 -11.28 -3.46
N ASP A 110 8.01 -10.56 -2.56
CA ASP A 110 7.49 -10.18 -1.25
C ASP A 110 7.47 -8.64 -1.15
N CYS A 111 6.44 -8.02 -1.74
CA CYS A 111 6.20 -6.59 -1.61
C CYS A 111 4.73 -6.25 -1.91
N ASN A 112 4.33 -5.02 -1.60
CA ASN A 112 3.01 -4.49 -1.90
C ASN A 112 2.96 -3.95 -3.33
N PHE A 113 1.75 -3.86 -3.87
CA PHE A 113 1.50 -3.38 -5.22
C PHE A 113 0.63 -2.13 -5.24
N TRP A 114 0.98 -1.20 -6.10
CA TRP A 114 0.15 -0.09 -6.56
C TRP A 114 -0.19 -0.34 -8.03
N ILE A 115 -1.45 -0.56 -8.34
CA ILE A 115 -1.88 -1.04 -9.64
C ILE A 115 -2.68 0.02 -10.39
N ALA A 116 -2.27 0.31 -11.63
CA ALA A 116 -3.07 1.09 -12.54
C ALA A 116 -4.12 0.21 -13.24
N ARG A 117 -5.39 0.58 -13.08
CA ARG A 117 -6.53 0.03 -13.82
C ARG A 117 -7.57 1.12 -13.99
N TYR A 118 -7.84 1.51 -15.21
CA TYR A 118 -8.79 2.57 -15.54
C TYR A 118 -10.14 1.99 -15.98
N PRO A 119 -11.16 1.94 -15.10
CA PRO A 119 -12.50 1.44 -15.46
C PRO A 119 -13.19 2.29 -16.52
N SER A 120 -12.79 3.55 -16.66
CA SER A 120 -13.35 4.52 -17.59
C SER A 120 -12.29 5.53 -18.01
N THR A 121 -12.38 5.99 -19.25
CA THR A 121 -11.57 7.09 -19.80
C THR A 121 -12.26 8.45 -19.72
N SER A 122 -13.47 8.49 -19.15
CA SER A 122 -14.19 9.75 -18.95
C SER A 122 -13.50 10.63 -17.91
N ARG A 123 -13.66 11.95 -18.07
CA ARG A 123 -13.18 12.95 -17.13
C ARG A 123 -13.69 12.66 -15.71
N LYS A 124 -12.82 12.84 -14.72
CA LYS A 124 -13.10 12.66 -13.30
C LYS A 124 -12.91 13.95 -12.53
N ASN A 125 -13.70 14.14 -11.49
CA ASN A 125 -13.62 15.26 -10.55
C ASN A 125 -13.22 14.74 -9.15
N VAL A 126 -12.81 15.65 -8.28
CA VAL A 126 -12.30 15.30 -6.94
C VAL A 126 -13.31 14.55 -6.07
N ASP A 127 -14.61 14.72 -6.31
CA ASP A 127 -15.68 14.04 -5.57
C ASP A 127 -16.04 12.66 -6.15
N ASP A 128 -15.49 12.31 -7.32
CA ASP A 128 -15.73 11.01 -7.93
C ASP A 128 -14.99 9.92 -7.13
N VAL A 129 -15.64 8.77 -6.97
CA VAL A 129 -15.08 7.60 -6.30
C VAL A 129 -14.88 6.45 -7.28
N PRO A 130 -13.87 5.59 -7.07
CA PRO A 130 -13.65 4.44 -7.92
C PRO A 130 -14.77 3.40 -7.74
N PRO A 131 -15.23 2.75 -8.83
CA PRO A 131 -16.22 1.68 -8.74
C PRO A 131 -15.59 0.43 -8.11
N VAL A 132 -16.04 0.07 -6.90
CA VAL A 132 -15.46 -1.01 -6.09
C VAL A 132 -15.44 -2.36 -6.80
N ASP A 133 -16.45 -2.65 -7.65
CA ASP A 133 -16.52 -3.86 -8.48
C ASP A 133 -15.44 -3.93 -9.56
N LYS A 134 -14.70 -2.86 -9.78
CA LYS A 134 -13.59 -2.76 -10.74
C LYS A 134 -12.22 -2.70 -10.06
N GLN A 135 -12.15 -2.88 -8.75
CA GLN A 135 -10.86 -2.92 -8.05
C GLN A 135 -9.95 -4.01 -8.65
N PRO A 136 -8.65 -3.73 -8.84
CA PRO A 136 -7.70 -4.75 -9.29
C PRO A 136 -7.62 -5.92 -8.31
N LEU A 137 -7.59 -7.15 -8.85
CA LEU A 137 -7.32 -8.35 -8.07
C LEU A 137 -5.88 -8.80 -8.33
N VAL A 138 -5.07 -8.79 -7.31
CA VAL A 138 -3.67 -9.25 -7.33
C VAL A 138 -3.43 -10.30 -6.26
N SER A 139 -2.39 -11.12 -6.43
CA SER A 139 -2.03 -12.17 -5.46
C SER A 139 -1.26 -11.63 -4.25
N HIS A 140 -1.00 -10.33 -4.23
CA HIS A 140 -0.26 -9.61 -3.20
C HIS A 140 -1.17 -8.57 -2.52
N ILE A 141 -0.60 -7.84 -1.57
CA ILE A 141 -1.27 -6.70 -0.96
C ILE A 141 -1.39 -5.58 -2.00
N LEU A 142 -2.63 -5.21 -2.33
CA LEU A 142 -2.94 -4.02 -3.10
C LEU A 142 -2.91 -2.82 -2.14
N GLU A 143 -1.89 -1.98 -2.24
CA GLU A 143 -1.75 -0.81 -1.38
C GLU A 143 -2.25 0.47 -2.04
N GLY A 144 -2.25 0.50 -3.36
CA GLY A 144 -2.79 1.60 -4.14
C GLY A 144 -3.48 1.13 -5.41
N TRP A 145 -4.53 1.84 -5.80
CA TRP A 145 -5.20 1.68 -7.08
C TRP A 145 -5.26 3.02 -7.80
N GLN A 146 -4.47 3.19 -8.86
CA GLN A 146 -4.63 4.32 -9.78
C GLN A 146 -5.82 4.01 -10.71
N TRP A 147 -6.96 4.66 -10.43
CA TRP A 147 -8.22 4.33 -11.09
C TRP A 147 -8.63 5.31 -12.19
N ALA A 148 -7.95 6.43 -12.30
CA ALA A 148 -8.15 7.37 -13.40
C ALA A 148 -6.87 8.14 -13.70
N SER A 149 -6.67 8.48 -14.99
CA SER A 149 -5.63 9.39 -15.50
C SER A 149 -6.22 10.64 -16.16
N THR A 150 -7.50 10.91 -15.90
CA THR A 150 -8.29 11.99 -16.52
C THR A 150 -8.91 12.91 -15.48
N GLY A 151 -8.34 12.93 -14.27
CA GLY A 151 -8.79 13.74 -13.16
C GLY A 151 -8.63 15.25 -13.42
N ARG A 152 -9.46 16.04 -12.76
CA ARG A 152 -9.39 17.50 -12.75
C ARG A 152 -9.38 18.00 -11.31
N VAL A 153 -8.38 18.82 -11.01
CA VAL A 153 -8.23 19.49 -9.72
C VAL A 153 -8.14 20.98 -9.97
N SER A 154 -8.91 21.76 -9.20
CA SER A 154 -8.88 23.22 -9.31
C SER A 154 -7.47 23.76 -9.05
N GLY A 155 -7.01 24.65 -9.90
CA GLY A 155 -5.68 25.23 -9.84
C GLY A 155 -4.59 24.42 -10.55
N ILE A 156 -4.89 23.22 -11.06
CA ILE A 156 -3.95 22.41 -11.84
C ILE A 156 -4.41 22.39 -13.31
N SER A 157 -3.51 22.78 -14.21
CA SER A 157 -3.74 22.68 -15.66
C SER A 157 -3.47 21.25 -16.14
N GLY A 158 -4.36 20.70 -16.94
CA GLY A 158 -4.20 19.36 -17.50
C GLY A 158 -4.90 18.26 -16.69
N ASN A 159 -4.59 17.03 -17.02
CA ASN A 159 -5.07 15.85 -16.31
C ASN A 159 -4.19 15.57 -15.10
N VAL A 160 -4.80 15.00 -14.06
CA VAL A 160 -4.10 14.43 -12.91
C VAL A 160 -4.58 13.00 -12.67
N ASP A 161 -3.71 12.18 -12.12
CA ASP A 161 -4.02 10.80 -11.77
C ASP A 161 -4.78 10.76 -10.45
N PHE A 162 -5.85 9.98 -10.41
CA PHE A 162 -6.61 9.73 -9.19
C PHE A 162 -6.32 8.33 -8.66
N ASN A 163 -6.05 8.29 -7.38
CA ASN A 163 -5.66 7.07 -6.69
C ASN A 163 -6.59 6.81 -5.50
N GLN A 164 -6.97 5.55 -5.31
CA GLN A 164 -7.48 5.04 -4.06
C GLN A 164 -6.31 4.40 -3.33
N TRP A 165 -6.00 4.91 -2.15
CA TRP A 165 -4.90 4.42 -1.34
C TRP A 165 -5.43 3.55 -0.20
N TYR A 166 -4.78 2.42 0.05
CA TYR A 166 -5.15 1.45 1.07
C TYR A 166 -4.02 1.24 2.10
N GLY A 167 -2.82 1.74 1.80
CA GLY A 167 -1.65 1.63 2.64
C GLY A 167 -1.37 2.86 3.49
N ASP A 168 -0.24 2.81 4.20
CA ASP A 168 0.25 3.94 4.98
C ASP A 168 0.63 5.11 4.09
N ILE A 169 0.32 6.29 4.56
CA ILE A 169 0.85 7.53 4.06
C ILE A 169 1.89 8.00 5.07
N LEU A 170 3.15 8.21 4.63
CA LEU A 170 4.29 8.54 5.48
C LEU A 170 4.25 9.94 6.11
N GLU A 171 3.28 10.21 6.87
CA GLU A 171 3.26 11.04 8.08
C GLU A 171 2.44 10.25 9.06
N PRO A 172 2.87 10.09 10.28
CA PRO A 172 1.96 9.58 11.26
C PRO A 172 0.81 10.58 11.34
N ILE A 173 -0.30 10.31 10.68
CA ILE A 173 -1.52 10.54 11.41
C ILE A 173 -1.24 9.79 12.70
N PRO A 174 -1.34 10.40 13.89
CA PRO A 174 -1.21 9.64 15.13
C PRO A 174 -2.40 8.68 15.24
N ILE A 175 -2.38 7.65 14.43
CA ILE A 175 -3.19 6.44 14.54
C ILE A 175 -2.25 5.41 15.17
N GLY A 176 -1.50 5.87 16.15
CA GLY A 176 -0.92 5.01 17.12
C GLY A 176 -2.07 4.57 18.00
N SER A 177 -2.60 3.39 17.76
CA SER A 177 -3.10 2.65 18.89
C SER A 177 -1.99 2.71 19.94
N ALA A 178 -2.28 3.20 21.13
CA ALA A 178 -1.34 3.17 22.26
C ALA A 178 -0.93 1.72 22.62
N TYR A 179 -1.40 0.77 21.83
CA TYR A 179 -1.29 -0.67 22.05
C TYR A 179 -0.47 -1.35 20.94
N PRO A 180 0.29 -2.41 21.27
CA PRO A 180 1.14 -3.12 20.32
C PRO A 180 0.33 -3.89 19.27
N ILE A 181 0.85 -3.96 18.06
CA ILE A 181 0.27 -4.79 16.98
C ILE A 181 0.30 -6.26 17.42
N PRO A 182 -0.79 -7.03 17.17
CA PRO A 182 -0.80 -8.45 17.47
C PRO A 182 0.31 -9.25 16.76
N GLU A 183 1.14 -9.94 17.53
CA GLU A 183 2.13 -10.89 17.04
C GLU A 183 1.60 -12.34 17.07
N ARG A 184 0.40 -12.54 17.59
CA ARG A 184 -0.30 -13.82 17.67
C ARG A 184 -1.69 -13.72 17.06
N LEU A 185 -2.28 -14.86 16.70
CA LEU A 185 -3.68 -14.91 16.27
C LEU A 185 -4.59 -14.58 17.46
N LEU A 186 -5.46 -13.56 17.29
CA LEU A 186 -6.51 -13.25 18.26
C LEU A 186 -7.83 -13.88 17.81
N LYS A 187 -8.46 -14.62 18.69
CA LYS A 187 -9.72 -15.31 18.42
C LYS A 187 -10.53 -15.55 19.70
N LEU A 188 -11.79 -15.86 19.56
CA LEU A 188 -12.60 -16.28 20.69
C LEU A 188 -12.10 -17.62 21.24
N THR A 189 -11.85 -17.67 22.55
CA THR A 189 -11.39 -18.86 23.27
C THR A 189 -12.10 -18.97 24.64
N SER A 190 -11.95 -20.10 25.31
CA SER A 190 -12.39 -20.26 26.69
C SER A 190 -11.19 -20.73 27.55
N PRO A 191 -10.70 -19.91 28.50
CA PRO A 191 -11.10 -18.52 28.77
C PRO A 191 -10.74 -17.56 27.62
N ASN A 192 -11.41 -16.38 27.56
CA ASN A 192 -11.18 -15.38 26.52
C ASN A 192 -9.74 -14.90 26.50
N MET A 193 -9.18 -14.71 25.31
CA MET A 193 -7.87 -14.07 25.13
C MET A 193 -7.88 -12.65 25.68
N ARG A 194 -6.76 -12.24 26.29
CA ARG A 194 -6.59 -10.92 26.89
C ARG A 194 -5.23 -10.34 26.55
N GLY A 195 -5.15 -8.99 26.50
CA GLY A 195 -3.88 -8.29 26.32
C GLY A 195 -4.04 -6.94 25.63
N ASP A 196 -2.93 -6.22 25.57
CA ASP A 196 -2.90 -4.93 24.87
C ASP A 196 -2.95 -5.11 23.34
N ASP A 197 -2.55 -6.25 22.82
CA ASP A 197 -2.75 -6.66 21.43
C ASP A 197 -4.24 -6.81 21.09
N VAL A 198 -5.08 -7.24 22.04
CA VAL A 198 -6.55 -7.25 21.89
C VAL A 198 -7.09 -5.81 21.89
N LYS A 199 -6.59 -4.95 22.78
CA LYS A 199 -6.97 -3.53 22.78
C LYS A 199 -6.58 -2.86 21.46
N TRP A 200 -5.44 -3.23 20.87
CA TRP A 200 -5.05 -2.75 19.55
C TRP A 200 -6.15 -3.06 18.52
N ALA A 201 -6.61 -4.29 18.44
CA ALA A 201 -7.65 -4.70 17.49
C ALA A 201 -8.96 -3.97 17.77
N GLN A 202 -9.39 -3.90 19.03
CA GLN A 202 -10.62 -3.21 19.44
C GLN A 202 -10.57 -1.71 19.10
N ASN A 203 -9.45 -1.03 19.39
CA ASN A 203 -9.25 0.39 19.07
C ASN A 203 -9.41 0.67 17.57
N HIS A 204 -8.83 -0.20 16.71
CA HIS A 204 -9.00 -0.08 15.26
C HIS A 204 -10.44 -0.34 14.83
N LEU A 205 -11.12 -1.31 15.44
CA LEU A 205 -12.52 -1.60 15.15
C LEU A 205 -13.48 -0.48 15.59
N VAL A 206 -13.16 0.24 16.68
CA VAL A 206 -13.87 1.46 17.08
C VAL A 206 -13.68 2.57 16.07
N ARG A 207 -12.44 2.84 15.70
CA ARG A 207 -12.09 3.83 14.67
C ARG A 207 -12.82 3.58 13.36
N LEU A 208 -12.91 2.32 12.95
CA LEU A 208 -13.61 1.88 11.74
C LEU A 208 -15.13 1.72 11.91
N ARG A 209 -15.66 2.06 13.10
CA ARG A 209 -17.09 1.98 13.43
C ARG A 209 -17.70 0.57 13.40
N PHE A 210 -16.89 -0.47 13.56
CA PHE A 210 -17.36 -1.84 13.79
C PHE A 210 -17.61 -2.14 15.28
N LEU A 211 -17.03 -1.31 16.18
CA LEU A 211 -17.40 -1.20 17.59
C LEU A 211 -17.88 0.23 17.87
N PRO A 212 -18.81 0.42 18.83
CA PRO A 212 -19.49 1.70 18.98
C PRO A 212 -18.60 2.83 19.50
N ASP A 213 -17.78 2.58 20.52
CA ASP A 213 -16.96 3.57 21.19
C ASP A 213 -15.81 2.95 22.00
N ASP A 214 -14.97 3.79 22.61
CA ASP A 214 -13.77 3.40 23.35
C ASP A 214 -14.06 2.57 24.61
N SER A 215 -15.32 2.50 25.12
CA SER A 215 -15.66 1.64 26.25
C SER A 215 -15.55 0.14 25.89
N GLU A 216 -15.54 -0.19 24.62
CA GLU A 216 -15.33 -1.55 24.11
C GLU A 216 -13.84 -1.94 23.97
N VAL A 217 -12.90 -1.01 24.28
CA VAL A 217 -11.44 -1.27 24.27
C VAL A 217 -11.01 -1.81 25.64
N ASP A 218 -11.54 -2.94 26.02
CA ASP A 218 -11.33 -3.57 27.33
C ASP A 218 -10.18 -4.59 27.37
N GLY A 219 -9.63 -4.92 26.21
CA GLY A 219 -8.53 -5.90 26.08
C GLY A 219 -8.98 -7.35 26.24
N ILE A 220 -10.29 -7.64 26.09
CA ILE A 220 -10.83 -8.99 26.18
C ILE A 220 -11.43 -9.38 24.83
N TYR A 221 -10.90 -10.45 24.22
CA TYR A 221 -11.45 -10.95 22.95
C TYR A 221 -12.73 -11.75 23.23
N GLY A 222 -13.83 -11.03 23.44
CA GLY A 222 -15.14 -11.59 23.67
C GLY A 222 -15.98 -11.73 22.38
N THR A 223 -17.24 -12.17 22.55
CA THR A 223 -18.16 -12.34 21.42
C THR A 223 -18.50 -11.04 20.69
N LYS A 224 -18.46 -9.88 21.36
CA LYS A 224 -18.64 -8.58 20.71
C LYS A 224 -17.47 -8.28 19.78
N THR A 225 -16.24 -8.47 20.25
CA THR A 225 -15.03 -8.28 19.45
C THR A 225 -15.00 -9.22 18.24
N GLU A 226 -15.34 -10.51 18.43
CA GLU A 226 -15.43 -11.47 17.32
C GLU A 226 -16.45 -11.03 16.26
N LYS A 227 -17.63 -10.61 16.67
CA LYS A 227 -18.68 -10.12 15.74
C LYS A 227 -18.19 -8.89 14.95
N ALA A 228 -17.51 -7.95 15.60
CA ALA A 228 -16.94 -6.78 14.95
C ALA A 228 -15.85 -7.16 13.95
N VAL A 229 -14.98 -8.11 14.30
CA VAL A 229 -13.96 -8.66 13.39
C VAL A 229 -14.61 -9.29 12.17
N ARG A 230 -15.63 -10.15 12.35
CA ARG A 230 -16.37 -10.74 11.22
C ARG A 230 -17.03 -9.70 10.33
N ALA A 231 -17.58 -8.64 10.93
CA ALA A 231 -18.18 -7.54 10.17
C ALA A 231 -17.13 -6.80 9.35
N ALA A 232 -15.96 -6.51 9.92
CA ALA A 232 -14.84 -5.90 9.22
C ALA A 232 -14.32 -6.80 8.09
N GLN A 233 -14.10 -8.08 8.36
CA GLN A 233 -13.67 -9.07 7.36
C GLN A 233 -14.63 -9.14 6.17
N LYS A 234 -15.94 -9.16 6.45
CA LYS A 234 -16.98 -9.14 5.41
C LYS A 234 -16.95 -7.85 4.61
N HIS A 235 -16.83 -6.70 5.29
CA HIS A 235 -16.78 -5.38 4.66
C HIS A 235 -15.58 -5.25 3.69
N TYR A 236 -14.41 -5.75 4.12
CA TYR A 236 -13.18 -5.67 3.33
C TYR A 236 -12.96 -6.88 2.39
N GLY A 237 -13.92 -7.79 2.27
CA GLY A 237 -13.89 -8.88 1.31
C GLY A 237 -12.83 -9.94 1.56
N ILE A 238 -12.38 -10.11 2.81
CA ILE A 238 -11.46 -11.18 3.21
C ILE A 238 -12.21 -12.37 3.87
N ALA A 239 -11.51 -13.47 4.17
CA ALA A 239 -12.10 -14.63 4.83
C ALA A 239 -12.77 -14.24 6.15
N VAL A 240 -14.07 -14.62 6.33
CA VAL A 240 -14.88 -14.25 7.49
C VAL A 240 -14.78 -15.36 8.54
N ASP A 241 -13.66 -15.43 9.23
CA ASP A 241 -13.35 -16.47 10.23
C ASP A 241 -13.41 -15.97 11.69
N GLY A 242 -13.54 -14.65 11.89
CA GLY A 242 -13.55 -14.05 13.22
C GLY A 242 -12.18 -14.12 13.91
N ILE A 243 -11.09 -14.26 13.15
CA ILE A 243 -9.70 -14.33 13.66
C ILE A 243 -8.94 -13.09 13.22
N VAL A 244 -8.28 -12.42 14.17
CA VAL A 244 -7.33 -11.36 13.84
C VAL A 244 -5.98 -12.02 13.56
N GLY A 245 -5.80 -12.42 12.32
CA GLY A 245 -4.53 -12.86 11.74
C GLY A 245 -3.95 -11.78 10.81
N ALA A 246 -2.89 -12.08 10.08
CA ALA A 246 -2.17 -11.11 9.24
C ALA A 246 -3.09 -10.31 8.30
N ASN A 247 -3.99 -10.98 7.57
CA ASN A 247 -4.92 -10.33 6.65
C ASN A 247 -5.91 -9.40 7.38
N THR A 248 -6.40 -9.81 8.56
CA THR A 248 -7.31 -9.00 9.36
C THR A 248 -6.57 -7.82 9.99
N VAL A 249 -5.38 -8.04 10.54
CA VAL A 249 -4.49 -6.95 11.02
C VAL A 249 -4.30 -5.93 9.92
N TYR A 250 -3.99 -6.40 8.72
CA TYR A 250 -3.80 -5.52 7.58
C TYR A 250 -5.03 -4.65 7.31
N VAL A 251 -6.21 -5.26 7.08
CA VAL A 251 -7.40 -4.47 6.69
C VAL A 251 -7.92 -3.55 7.78
N ILE A 252 -7.83 -3.91 9.07
CA ILE A 252 -8.29 -3.02 10.15
C ILE A 252 -7.26 -1.95 10.55
N ARG A 253 -5.99 -2.17 10.24
CA ARG A 253 -4.93 -1.20 10.47
C ARG A 253 -4.98 -0.06 9.46
N TRP A 254 -5.23 -0.37 8.19
CA TRP A 254 -4.97 0.50 7.05
C TRP A 254 -6.22 1.13 6.42
N ASN A 255 -7.38 0.85 6.92
CA ASN A 255 -8.63 1.49 6.54
C ASN A 255 -9.19 2.27 7.72
#